data_92162aed6d8f388c60d42e875c194c43
#
_entry.id   92162aed6d8f388c60d42e875c194c43
#
_cell.length_a   1.000
_cell.length_b   1.000
_cell.length_c   1.000
_cell.angle_alpha   90.00
_cell.angle_beta   90.00
_cell.angle_gamma   90.00
#
_symmetry.space_group_name_H-M   'P 1'
#
loop_
_entity.id
_entity.type
_entity.pdbx_description
1 polymer ?
#
loop_
_entity_poly.entity_id
_entity_poly.type
_entity_poly.pdbx_seq_one_letter_code
_entity_poly.pdbx_strand_id
1 'polypeptide(L)'
;LTEAKAGLGAVGDYVGLEVNMRPAGGYTTDMTNFAHSTDVYEIWADMITANRRLLPDCGVHCCCAYAGRRDFHRYAHTHEEILSRYADSIVMCERLPEVMWPQMGNQMYMAKLRDQEKTDAFIRFVQERMK
;
A
#
# COMPACT_ATOMS: atom_id res chain seq x y z
N LEU A 1 -19.92 2.05 -6.37
CA LEU A 1 -20.62 3.30 -6.04
C LEU A 1 -21.24 3.20 -4.64
N THR A 2 -21.04 4.19 -3.82
CA THR A 2 -21.71 4.34 -2.51
C THR A 2 -23.08 5.03 -2.67
N GLU A 3 -23.28 5.72 -3.79
CA GLU A 3 -24.53 6.41 -4.17
C GLU A 3 -24.81 6.11 -5.64
N ALA A 4 -26.11 6.03 -5.99
CA ALA A 4 -26.52 5.90 -7.38
C ALA A 4 -26.23 7.21 -8.13
N LYS A 5 -25.63 7.13 -9.33
CA LYS A 5 -25.38 8.28 -10.20
C LYS A 5 -25.96 8.04 -11.58
N ALA A 6 -26.76 8.99 -12.06
CA ALA A 6 -27.34 8.94 -13.40
C ALA A 6 -26.22 8.78 -14.46
N GLY A 7 -26.36 7.79 -15.32
CA GLY A 7 -25.39 7.47 -16.37
C GLY A 7 -24.16 6.68 -15.93
N LEU A 8 -24.00 6.39 -14.63
CA LEU A 8 -22.86 5.60 -14.14
C LEU A 8 -23.26 4.27 -13.51
N GLY A 9 -24.44 4.19 -12.86
CA GLY A 9 -24.92 2.93 -12.26
C GLY A 9 -25.64 3.09 -10.93
N ALA A 10 -26.00 1.97 -10.32
CA ALA A 10 -26.67 1.88 -9.05
C ALA A 10 -25.70 1.75 -7.87
N VAL A 11 -26.23 1.79 -6.65
CA VAL A 11 -25.46 1.48 -5.44
C VAL A 11 -24.95 0.05 -5.51
N GLY A 12 -23.65 -0.14 -5.27
CA GLY A 12 -22.97 -1.43 -5.36
C GLY A 12 -22.31 -1.71 -6.72
N ASP A 13 -22.65 -0.96 -7.77
CA ASP A 13 -22.01 -1.13 -9.07
C ASP A 13 -20.55 -0.63 -9.05
N TYR A 14 -19.70 -1.29 -9.84
CA TYR A 14 -18.33 -0.88 -10.10
C TYR A 14 -18.26 0.01 -11.32
N VAL A 15 -17.47 1.06 -11.24
CA VAL A 15 -17.19 1.97 -12.36
C VAL A 15 -15.71 1.87 -12.70
N GLY A 16 -15.41 1.46 -13.94
CA GLY A 16 -14.04 1.49 -14.45
C GLY A 16 -13.57 2.92 -14.63
N LEU A 17 -12.44 3.29 -14.03
CA LEU A 17 -11.83 4.61 -14.17
C LEU A 17 -10.79 4.63 -15.27
N GLU A 18 -9.91 3.64 -15.28
CA GLU A 18 -8.87 3.48 -16.30
C GLU A 18 -8.41 2.03 -16.38
N VAL A 19 -7.78 1.65 -17.47
CA VAL A 19 -7.11 0.35 -17.65
C VAL A 19 -5.63 0.60 -17.92
N ASN A 20 -4.77 0.10 -17.05
CA ASN A 20 -3.32 0.14 -17.23
C ASN A 20 -2.80 -1.21 -17.75
N MET A 21 -2.11 -1.17 -18.88
CA MET A 21 -1.47 -2.36 -19.48
C MET A 21 -0.06 -2.60 -18.95
N ARG A 22 0.19 -2.27 -17.70
CA ARG A 22 1.46 -2.43 -16.99
C ARG A 22 1.20 -2.58 -15.49
N PRO A 23 2.16 -3.13 -14.71
CA PRO A 23 2.07 -3.08 -13.25
C PRO A 23 1.95 -1.63 -12.74
N ALA A 24 1.29 -1.47 -11.61
CA ALA A 24 1.16 -0.19 -10.95
C ALA A 24 2.55 0.39 -10.59
N GLY A 25 2.67 1.70 -10.63
CA GLY A 25 3.92 2.39 -10.27
C GLY A 25 4.06 2.62 -8.77
N GLY A 26 5.21 3.15 -8.37
CA GLY A 26 5.57 3.41 -6.98
C GLY A 26 5.62 2.11 -6.17
N TYR A 27 5.22 2.17 -4.91
CA TYR A 27 5.18 1.03 -4.00
C TYR A 27 3.89 0.22 -4.04
N THR A 28 2.97 0.49 -4.98
CA THR A 28 1.67 -0.22 -5.07
C THR A 28 1.87 -1.70 -5.37
N THR A 29 2.84 -2.05 -6.23
CA THR A 29 3.16 -3.44 -6.55
C THR A 29 3.72 -4.17 -5.33
N ASP A 30 4.65 -3.52 -4.59
CA ASP A 30 5.22 -4.10 -3.36
C ASP A 30 4.14 -4.31 -2.30
N MET A 31 3.23 -3.33 -2.11
CA MET A 31 2.09 -3.48 -1.20
C MET A 31 1.21 -4.66 -1.59
N THR A 32 0.95 -4.84 -2.89
CA THR A 32 0.17 -5.99 -3.40
C THR A 32 0.89 -7.30 -3.14
N ASN A 33 2.21 -7.36 -3.39
CA ASN A 33 3.03 -8.53 -3.13
C ASN A 33 2.99 -8.92 -1.65
N PHE A 34 3.14 -7.96 -0.75
CA PHE A 34 3.05 -8.21 0.68
C PHE A 34 1.64 -8.60 1.13
N ALA A 35 0.60 -7.92 0.63
CA ALA A 35 -0.79 -8.18 1.02
C ALA A 35 -1.26 -9.57 0.59
N HIS A 36 -0.83 -10.04 -0.57
CA HIS A 36 -1.27 -11.30 -1.17
C HIS A 36 -0.22 -12.41 -1.15
N SER A 37 0.95 -12.17 -0.54
CA SER A 37 2.08 -13.11 -0.52
C SER A 37 2.39 -13.66 -1.93
N THR A 38 2.48 -12.78 -2.91
CA THR A 38 2.65 -13.08 -4.34
C THR A 38 3.79 -12.24 -4.94
N ASP A 39 4.10 -12.46 -6.20
CA ASP A 39 4.96 -11.60 -6.99
C ASP A 39 4.21 -11.11 -8.25
N VAL A 40 3.77 -9.86 -8.23
CA VAL A 40 3.06 -9.23 -9.35
C VAL A 40 3.97 -9.06 -10.56
N TYR A 41 5.28 -8.88 -10.37
CA TYR A 41 6.24 -8.77 -11.47
C TYR A 41 6.39 -10.10 -12.21
N GLU A 42 6.45 -11.22 -11.48
CA GLU A 42 6.45 -12.57 -12.06
C GLU A 42 5.13 -12.85 -12.77
N ILE A 43 3.99 -12.53 -12.14
CA ILE A 43 2.67 -12.66 -12.78
C ILE A 43 2.61 -11.85 -14.08
N TRP A 44 3.13 -10.63 -14.08
CA TRP A 44 3.21 -9.80 -15.28
C TRP A 44 4.05 -10.45 -16.37
N ALA A 45 5.23 -10.97 -16.03
CA ALA A 45 6.10 -11.68 -16.96
C ALA A 45 5.40 -12.92 -17.57
N ASP A 46 4.71 -13.70 -16.74
CA ASP A 46 3.92 -14.85 -17.17
C ASP A 46 2.82 -14.47 -18.16
N MET A 47 2.09 -13.39 -17.87
CA MET A 47 1.04 -12.88 -18.75
C MET A 47 1.58 -12.46 -20.13
N ILE A 48 2.75 -11.83 -20.16
CA ILE A 48 3.39 -11.38 -21.42
C ILE A 48 3.97 -12.55 -22.20
N THR A 49 4.62 -13.51 -21.54
CA THR A 49 5.34 -14.60 -22.22
C THR A 49 4.47 -15.82 -22.50
N ALA A 50 3.58 -16.18 -21.60
CA ALA A 50 2.78 -17.39 -21.65
C ALA A 50 1.27 -17.13 -21.82
N ASN A 51 0.83 -15.87 -21.85
CA ASN A 51 -0.57 -15.43 -21.90
C ASN A 51 -1.44 -16.08 -20.79
N ARG A 52 -0.85 -16.39 -19.66
CA ARG A 52 -1.53 -16.96 -18.50
C ARG A 52 -0.66 -16.77 -17.24
N ARG A 53 -1.30 -16.74 -16.08
CA ARG A 53 -0.61 -16.81 -14.79
C ARG A 53 -0.08 -18.24 -14.58
N LEU A 54 1.20 -18.38 -14.25
CA LEU A 54 1.83 -19.64 -13.87
C LEU A 54 2.03 -19.72 -12.36
N LEU A 55 2.31 -18.59 -11.71
CA LEU A 55 2.47 -18.50 -10.26
C LEU A 55 1.15 -18.84 -9.55
N PRO A 56 1.12 -19.85 -8.67
CA PRO A 56 -0.09 -20.21 -7.94
C PRO A 56 -0.52 -19.11 -6.98
N ASP A 57 -1.82 -19.03 -6.69
CA ASP A 57 -2.33 -18.23 -5.60
C ASP A 57 -2.04 -18.94 -4.27
N CYS A 58 -1.36 -18.26 -3.33
CA CYS A 58 -1.08 -18.84 -2.01
C CYS A 58 -2.29 -18.79 -1.06
N GLY A 59 -3.36 -18.08 -1.43
CA GLY A 59 -4.58 -17.94 -0.64
C GLY A 59 -4.42 -17.16 0.68
N VAL A 60 -3.25 -16.61 0.95
CA VAL A 60 -2.99 -15.82 2.15
C VAL A 60 -3.12 -14.35 1.83
N HIS A 61 -4.12 -13.70 2.43
CA HIS A 61 -4.39 -12.29 2.24
C HIS A 61 -4.32 -11.54 3.58
N CYS A 62 -3.73 -10.36 3.54
CA CYS A 62 -3.70 -9.42 4.66
C CYS A 62 -3.81 -7.99 4.14
N CYS A 63 -3.92 -7.03 5.05
CA CYS A 63 -3.79 -5.63 4.70
C CYS A 63 -2.31 -5.25 4.61
N CYS A 64 -1.94 -4.44 3.62
CA CYS A 64 -0.64 -3.80 3.57
C CYS A 64 -0.84 -2.29 3.56
N ALA A 65 -0.24 -1.60 4.52
CA ALA A 65 -0.38 -0.17 4.68
C ALA A 65 0.93 0.56 4.36
N TYR A 66 0.81 1.69 3.69
CA TYR A 66 1.88 2.66 3.49
C TYR A 66 1.61 3.89 4.36
N ALA A 67 2.60 4.33 5.12
CA ALA A 67 2.54 5.57 5.89
C ALA A 67 3.81 6.40 5.65
N GLY A 68 3.64 7.56 5.00
CA GLY A 68 4.73 8.51 4.72
C GLY A 68 4.81 9.61 5.79
N ARG A 69 6.03 10.03 6.12
CA ARG A 69 6.33 11.20 6.95
C ARG A 69 7.07 12.26 6.15
N ARG A 70 6.86 13.52 6.53
CA ARG A 70 7.53 14.69 5.94
C ARG A 70 8.43 15.36 6.96
N ASP A 71 9.65 15.67 6.61
CA ASP A 71 10.67 16.23 7.51
C ASP A 71 10.28 17.57 8.12
N PHE A 72 9.47 18.36 7.45
CA PHE A 72 9.00 19.66 7.96
C PHE A 72 7.86 19.57 8.98
N HIS A 73 7.37 18.35 9.27
CA HIS A 73 6.37 18.12 10.32
C HIS A 73 7.01 17.52 11.56
N ARG A 74 6.51 17.93 12.72
CA ARG A 74 6.83 17.29 14.01
C ARG A 74 5.79 16.21 14.31
N TYR A 75 6.27 15.01 14.58
CA TYR A 75 5.42 13.85 14.89
C TYR A 75 5.52 13.48 16.37
N ALA A 76 4.43 12.95 16.92
CA ALA A 76 4.34 12.57 18.32
C ALA A 76 5.24 11.39 18.68
N HIS A 77 5.48 10.50 17.71
CA HIS A 77 6.27 9.28 17.90
C HIS A 77 7.58 9.35 17.13
N THR A 78 8.66 8.88 17.72
CA THR A 78 9.98 8.82 17.07
C THR A 78 10.04 7.69 16.05
N HIS A 79 11.10 7.66 15.25
CA HIS A 79 11.38 6.57 14.32
C HIS A 79 11.56 5.24 15.06
N GLU A 80 12.31 5.25 16.13
CA GLU A 80 12.62 4.07 16.95
C GLU A 80 11.36 3.51 17.63
N GLU A 81 10.46 4.38 18.10
CA GLU A 81 9.18 3.95 18.67
C GLU A 81 8.29 3.25 17.65
N ILE A 82 8.25 3.74 16.39
CA ILE A 82 7.51 3.06 15.32
C ILE A 82 8.11 1.68 15.05
N LEU A 83 9.43 1.61 14.86
CA LEU A 83 10.11 0.35 14.57
C LEU A 83 9.93 -0.66 15.70
N SER A 84 10.03 -0.22 16.98
CA SER A 84 9.83 -1.07 18.13
C SER A 84 8.38 -1.57 18.24
N ARG A 85 7.41 -0.66 18.09
CA ARG A 85 5.98 -0.99 18.24
C ARG A 85 5.46 -1.93 17.19
N TYR A 86 5.95 -1.80 15.97
CA TYR A 86 5.49 -2.56 14.80
C TYR A 86 6.56 -3.49 14.22
N ALA A 87 7.53 -3.92 15.05
CA ALA A 87 8.67 -4.74 14.64
C ALA A 87 8.25 -5.98 13.82
N ASP A 88 7.20 -6.69 14.27
CA ASP A 88 6.70 -7.91 13.61
C ASP A 88 5.82 -7.62 12.37
N SER A 89 5.48 -6.37 12.14
CA SER A 89 4.55 -5.97 11.08
C SER A 89 5.23 -5.20 9.95
N ILE A 90 6.29 -4.43 10.26
CA ILE A 90 7.01 -3.63 9.27
C ILE A 90 7.73 -4.55 8.29
N VAL A 91 7.42 -4.39 7.00
CA VAL A 91 8.04 -5.14 5.90
C VAL A 91 8.99 -4.27 5.08
N MET A 92 8.85 -2.96 5.15
CA MET A 92 9.73 -2.02 4.48
C MET A 92 9.78 -0.69 5.23
N CYS A 93 10.96 -0.10 5.34
CA CYS A 93 11.16 1.20 5.97
C CYS A 93 12.34 1.88 5.28
N GLU A 94 12.07 2.97 4.57
CA GLU A 94 13.07 3.62 3.72
C GLU A 94 12.98 5.13 3.75
N ARG A 95 14.14 5.76 3.55
CA ARG A 95 14.24 7.15 3.17
C ARG A 95 14.01 7.25 1.67
N LEU A 96 13.00 8.00 1.25
CA LEU A 96 12.62 8.10 -0.16
C LEU A 96 13.58 8.99 -0.95
N PRO A 97 13.80 8.69 -2.26
CA PRO A 97 14.48 9.59 -3.18
C PRO A 97 13.75 10.95 -3.28
N GLU A 98 14.49 12.03 -3.44
CA GLU A 98 13.96 13.40 -3.45
C GLU A 98 12.84 13.62 -4.48
N VAL A 99 12.94 12.98 -5.63
CA VAL A 99 11.92 13.05 -6.69
C VAL A 99 10.53 12.56 -6.22
N MET A 100 10.47 11.72 -5.20
CA MET A 100 9.22 11.18 -4.65
C MET A 100 8.67 11.99 -3.47
N TRP A 101 9.44 12.90 -2.89
CA TRP A 101 9.04 13.64 -1.69
C TRP A 101 7.74 14.43 -1.81
N PRO A 102 7.45 15.11 -2.93
CA PRO A 102 6.21 15.89 -3.05
C PRO A 102 4.95 15.06 -2.87
N GLN A 103 4.94 13.84 -3.41
CA GLN A 103 3.77 12.95 -3.37
C GLN A 103 3.78 12.03 -2.15
N MET A 104 4.92 11.44 -1.81
CA MET A 104 5.00 10.31 -0.88
C MET A 104 5.60 10.63 0.49
N GLY A 105 6.23 11.80 0.65
CA GLY A 105 6.96 12.16 1.87
C GLY A 105 8.44 11.83 1.80
N ASN A 106 9.16 12.06 2.90
CA ASN A 106 10.62 11.89 2.95
C ASN A 106 11.04 10.54 3.53
N GLN A 107 10.27 10.04 4.49
CA GLN A 107 10.45 8.76 5.15
C GLN A 107 9.18 7.94 5.01
N MET A 108 9.30 6.67 4.65
CA MET A 108 8.16 5.78 4.55
C MET A 108 8.28 4.58 5.48
N TYR A 109 7.12 4.05 5.85
CA TYR A 109 6.94 2.82 6.59
C TYR A 109 5.85 2.01 5.89
N MET A 110 6.13 0.74 5.65
CA MET A 110 5.14 -0.20 5.09
C MET A 110 4.99 -1.38 6.04
N ALA A 111 3.75 -1.72 6.34
CA ALA A 111 3.46 -2.79 7.30
C ALA A 111 2.39 -3.76 6.79
N LYS A 112 2.60 -5.06 7.06
CA LYS A 112 1.58 -6.12 6.90
C LYS A 112 0.73 -6.16 8.16
N LEU A 113 -0.58 -6.06 7.99
CA LEU A 113 -1.51 -5.95 9.11
C LEU A 113 -2.69 -6.91 8.89
N ARG A 114 -3.26 -7.40 9.98
CA ARG A 114 -4.28 -8.45 9.92
C ARG A 114 -5.60 -7.96 9.31
N ASP A 115 -5.97 -6.71 9.61
CA ASP A 115 -7.29 -6.16 9.31
C ASP A 115 -7.23 -4.63 9.16
N GLN A 116 -8.36 -4.04 8.77
CA GLN A 116 -8.48 -2.60 8.52
C GLN A 116 -8.32 -1.79 9.81
N GLU A 117 -8.79 -2.28 10.96
CA GLU A 117 -8.65 -1.57 12.24
C GLU A 117 -7.18 -1.39 12.62
N LYS A 118 -6.38 -2.45 12.45
CA LYS A 118 -4.92 -2.41 12.67
C LYS A 118 -4.23 -1.50 11.66
N THR A 119 -4.70 -1.50 10.42
CA THR A 119 -4.21 -0.62 9.36
C THR A 119 -4.41 0.85 9.72
N ASP A 120 -5.62 1.21 10.13
CA ASP A 120 -5.95 2.58 10.52
C ASP A 120 -5.18 3.01 11.78
N ALA A 121 -5.01 2.11 12.74
CA ALA A 121 -4.22 2.35 13.95
C ALA A 121 -2.74 2.59 13.63
N PHE A 122 -2.17 1.80 12.72
CA PHE A 122 -0.79 1.97 12.26
C PHE A 122 -0.59 3.32 11.57
N ILE A 123 -1.43 3.65 10.58
CA ILE A 123 -1.33 4.92 9.85
C ILE A 123 -1.46 6.11 10.81
N ARG A 124 -2.44 6.06 11.70
CA ARG A 124 -2.67 7.10 12.72
C ARG A 124 -1.45 7.27 13.61
N PHE A 125 -0.87 6.19 14.13
CA PHE A 125 0.30 6.23 15.00
C PHE A 125 1.52 6.82 14.28
N VAL A 126 1.79 6.35 13.05
CA VAL A 126 2.91 6.87 12.26
C VAL A 126 2.75 8.35 11.94
N GLN A 127 1.53 8.81 11.65
CA GLN A 127 1.27 10.17 11.18
C GLN A 127 0.78 11.14 12.25
N GLU A 128 0.67 10.70 13.51
CA GLU A 128 0.26 11.57 14.62
C GLU A 128 1.23 12.73 14.76
N ARG A 129 0.69 13.96 14.72
CA ARG A 129 1.47 15.19 14.83
C ARG A 129 1.47 15.71 16.27
N MET A 130 2.59 16.28 16.66
CA MET A 130 2.63 17.09 17.90
C MET A 130 1.70 18.28 17.75
N LYS A 131 0.94 18.55 18.81
CA LYS A 131 0.09 19.74 18.91
C LYS A 131 0.94 21.00 19.18
#